data_f0a6f0e33458c0343b099c4cd332dffc
#
_entry.id   f0a6f0e33458c0343b099c4cd332dffc
#
_cell.length_a   1.000
_cell.length_b   1.000
_cell.length_c   1.000
_cell.angle_alpha   90.00
_cell.angle_beta   90.00
_cell.angle_gamma   90.00
#
_symmetry.space_group_name_H-M   'P 1'
#
loop_
_entity.id
_entity.type
_entity.pdbx_description
1 polymer ?
#
loop_
_entity_poly.entity_id
_entity_poly.type
_entity_poly.pdbx_seq_one_letter_code
_entity_poly.pdbx_strand_id
1 'polypeptide(L)'
;MKKIILFLITLIPIFVSAQKNLIKNGGFEMEFNNWRGDVAIINPFEKKAGNKSCAINQYIGAEWKGMDQIAIVPKKTYAIEFSAWVKTDAIEGGKNDYNAGIVTAEFLNAGDNKITSESIAQVKGSTPWTLYKKTVLVPEKAKKIRIMLALAQTNGTILFDNVIAITISEDDYLENTKKEVLKNQPEIIVETSSPETLLNGSFQEGLSNWNGSGKIIQDLGNKENYYASITSSIPLWTAIEQSAEVPNNAKTIEFSGLLKAEDITQGKNEWNKGSFIVELTKDGTTKTIEDQTIGSLNGTTDWTYFKKTINIPEGTTKYRVMLALSNCTGTLLTDEIKVEFTNK
;
A
#
# COMPACT_ATOMS: atom_id res chain seq x y z
N MET A 1 16.11 -56.53 -20.41
CA MET A 1 15.30 -56.14 -19.24
C MET A 1 15.24 -54.62 -19.20
N LYS A 2 14.08 -54.02 -19.56
CA LYS A 2 13.84 -52.59 -19.53
C LYS A 2 13.36 -52.22 -18.12
N LYS A 3 14.13 -51.39 -17.40
CA LYS A 3 13.73 -50.82 -16.10
C LYS A 3 12.72 -49.70 -16.34
N ILE A 4 11.49 -49.89 -15.89
CA ILE A 4 10.46 -48.85 -15.83
C ILE A 4 10.69 -48.06 -14.56
N ILE A 5 11.10 -46.77 -14.67
CA ILE A 5 11.19 -45.84 -13.57
C ILE A 5 9.80 -45.20 -13.40
N LEU A 6 9.12 -45.59 -12.31
CA LEU A 6 7.83 -45.05 -11.93
C LEU A 6 8.07 -43.69 -11.25
N PHE A 7 7.73 -42.56 -11.93
CA PHE A 7 7.78 -41.22 -11.35
C PHE A 7 6.53 -41.01 -10.48
N LEU A 8 6.71 -41.04 -9.16
CA LEU A 8 5.66 -40.75 -8.21
C LEU A 8 5.47 -39.22 -8.13
N ILE A 9 4.46 -38.68 -8.83
CA ILE A 9 4.08 -37.28 -8.74
C ILE A 9 3.30 -37.12 -7.42
N THR A 10 3.96 -36.58 -6.40
CA THR A 10 3.30 -36.15 -5.16
C THR A 10 2.51 -34.87 -5.45
N LEU A 11 1.18 -34.98 -5.54
CA LEU A 11 0.28 -33.85 -5.55
C LEU A 11 0.35 -33.17 -4.16
N ILE A 12 1.02 -32.04 -4.08
CA ILE A 12 0.96 -31.17 -2.89
C ILE A 12 -0.39 -30.45 -2.98
N PRO A 13 -1.31 -30.62 -2.01
CA PRO A 13 -2.55 -29.86 -2.01
C PRO A 13 -2.21 -28.37 -1.76
N ILE A 14 -2.41 -27.55 -2.77
CA ILE A 14 -2.39 -26.10 -2.62
C ILE A 14 -3.64 -25.74 -1.82
N PHE A 15 -3.49 -25.45 -0.53
CA PHE A 15 -4.55 -24.86 0.27
C PHE A 15 -4.75 -23.40 -0.19
N VAL A 16 -5.61 -23.21 -1.19
CA VAL A 16 -6.15 -21.89 -1.50
C VAL A 16 -7.07 -21.53 -0.34
N SER A 17 -6.65 -20.61 0.50
CA SER A 17 -7.54 -20.01 1.51
C SER A 17 -8.66 -19.29 0.75
N ALA A 18 -9.86 -19.86 0.77
CA ALA A 18 -11.00 -19.28 0.08
C ALA A 18 -11.36 -17.95 0.76
N GLN A 19 -11.11 -16.84 0.08
CA GLN A 19 -11.54 -15.52 0.50
C GLN A 19 -13.06 -15.51 0.68
N LYS A 20 -13.52 -15.08 1.84
CA LYS A 20 -14.95 -15.13 2.21
C LYS A 20 -15.58 -13.75 2.06
N ASN A 21 -16.62 -13.66 1.23
CA ASN A 21 -17.47 -12.46 1.23
C ASN A 21 -18.37 -12.48 2.48
N LEU A 22 -18.30 -11.43 3.29
CA LEU A 22 -19.07 -11.26 4.51
C LEU A 22 -20.47 -10.71 4.26
N ILE A 23 -20.67 -9.97 3.14
CA ILE A 23 -21.95 -9.38 2.78
C ILE A 23 -22.80 -10.40 2.03
N LYS A 24 -24.01 -10.57 2.50
CA LYS A 24 -25.01 -11.42 1.86
C LYS A 24 -25.94 -10.56 1.01
N ASN A 25 -26.32 -11.09 -0.16
CA ASN A 25 -27.24 -10.42 -1.05
C ASN A 25 -26.85 -8.96 -1.38
N GLY A 26 -25.55 -8.72 -1.61
CA GLY A 26 -25.04 -7.39 -1.97
C GLY A 26 -25.41 -6.93 -3.37
N GLY A 27 -25.90 -7.82 -4.24
CA GLY A 27 -26.45 -7.52 -5.54
C GLY A 27 -27.98 -7.36 -5.54
N PHE A 28 -28.64 -7.44 -4.36
CA PHE A 28 -30.09 -7.22 -4.17
C PHE A 28 -31.00 -8.14 -4.99
N GLU A 29 -30.51 -9.27 -5.49
CA GLU A 29 -31.28 -10.23 -6.27
C GLU A 29 -32.42 -10.88 -5.47
N MET A 30 -32.23 -11.02 -4.14
CA MET A 30 -33.24 -11.48 -3.18
C MET A 30 -33.86 -10.28 -2.43
N GLU A 31 -34.10 -9.18 -3.12
CA GLU A 31 -34.62 -7.93 -2.55
C GLU A 31 -33.79 -7.45 -1.34
N PHE A 32 -34.41 -7.11 -0.22
CA PHE A 32 -33.70 -6.64 0.97
C PHE A 32 -33.36 -7.75 1.98
N ASN A 33 -33.40 -9.00 1.58
CA ASN A 33 -33.03 -10.09 2.46
C ASN A 33 -31.60 -9.90 2.99
N ASN A 34 -31.44 -9.99 4.32
CA ASN A 34 -30.23 -9.69 5.11
C ASN A 34 -29.88 -8.19 5.26
N TRP A 35 -30.63 -7.28 4.68
CA TRP A 35 -30.46 -5.85 4.88
C TRP A 35 -31.48 -5.31 5.87
N ARG A 36 -31.11 -4.30 6.66
CA ARG A 36 -31.97 -3.63 7.64
C ARG A 36 -32.21 -2.20 7.17
N GLY A 37 -33.42 -1.71 7.34
CA GLY A 37 -33.92 -0.41 6.89
C GLY A 37 -35.06 -0.57 5.91
N ASP A 38 -35.91 0.45 5.80
CA ASP A 38 -37.14 0.47 5.03
C ASP A 38 -37.20 1.63 4.02
N VAL A 39 -36.09 2.34 3.84
CA VAL A 39 -36.01 3.57 3.03
C VAL A 39 -35.65 3.33 1.56
N ALA A 40 -35.24 2.11 1.22
CA ALA A 40 -34.75 1.76 -0.09
C ALA A 40 -35.84 1.08 -0.93
N ILE A 41 -35.67 1.13 -2.24
CA ILE A 41 -36.51 0.45 -3.22
C ILE A 41 -35.65 -0.44 -4.13
N ILE A 42 -36.21 -1.56 -4.59
CA ILE A 42 -35.58 -2.40 -5.60
C ILE A 42 -35.77 -1.76 -6.97
N ASN A 43 -34.67 -1.59 -7.69
CA ASN A 43 -34.67 -1.07 -9.05
C ASN A 43 -34.35 -2.19 -10.06
N PRO A 44 -35.31 -2.60 -10.90
CA PRO A 44 -35.08 -3.63 -11.92
C PRO A 44 -34.55 -3.06 -13.24
N PHE A 45 -34.52 -1.74 -13.42
CA PHE A 45 -34.15 -1.09 -14.67
C PHE A 45 -32.69 -0.67 -14.70
N GLU A 46 -32.24 0.05 -13.68
CA GLU A 46 -30.88 0.54 -13.53
C GLU A 46 -30.07 -0.39 -12.60
N LYS A 47 -29.16 -1.15 -13.17
CA LYS A 47 -28.33 -2.13 -12.46
C LYS A 47 -26.95 -2.22 -13.08
N LYS A 48 -25.98 -2.64 -12.30
CA LYS A 48 -24.60 -2.88 -12.78
C LYS A 48 -24.38 -4.35 -13.13
N ALA A 49 -24.95 -5.26 -12.34
CA ALA A 49 -24.86 -6.70 -12.53
C ALA A 49 -26.22 -7.36 -12.21
N GLY A 50 -26.42 -8.61 -12.62
CA GLY A 50 -27.63 -9.34 -12.32
C GLY A 50 -28.90 -8.72 -12.88
N ASN A 51 -29.99 -8.75 -12.11
CA ASN A 51 -31.32 -8.31 -12.52
C ASN A 51 -31.86 -7.13 -11.72
N LYS A 52 -31.26 -6.81 -10.58
CA LYS A 52 -31.75 -5.81 -9.64
C LYS A 52 -30.62 -4.96 -9.08
N SER A 53 -30.97 -3.79 -8.58
CA SER A 53 -30.12 -2.96 -7.73
C SER A 53 -30.95 -2.37 -6.59
N CYS A 54 -30.30 -1.71 -5.64
CA CYS A 54 -30.93 -0.97 -4.56
C CYS A 54 -30.89 0.53 -4.87
N ALA A 55 -31.99 1.25 -4.69
CA ALA A 55 -32.04 2.70 -4.81
C ALA A 55 -32.57 3.36 -3.54
N ILE A 56 -31.97 4.47 -3.14
CA ILE A 56 -32.46 5.36 -2.07
C ILE A 56 -32.71 6.72 -2.71
N ASN A 57 -33.92 7.24 -2.55
CA ASN A 57 -34.37 8.50 -3.14
C ASN A 57 -34.79 9.48 -2.03
N GLN A 58 -34.47 10.76 -2.21
CA GLN A 58 -34.97 11.85 -1.41
C GLN A 58 -35.02 13.12 -2.26
N TYR A 59 -36.22 13.72 -2.39
CA TYR A 59 -36.42 14.91 -3.21
C TYR A 59 -36.81 16.14 -2.40
N ILE A 60 -37.26 15.95 -1.16
CA ILE A 60 -37.67 17.01 -0.24
C ILE A 60 -37.15 16.66 1.16
N GLY A 61 -36.64 17.66 1.87
CA GLY A 61 -36.01 17.47 3.16
C GLY A 61 -34.49 17.23 3.03
N ALA A 62 -33.86 16.92 4.12
CA ALA A 62 -32.45 16.56 4.20
C ALA A 62 -32.24 15.61 5.39
N GLU A 63 -33.06 14.56 5.41
CA GLU A 63 -33.02 13.55 6.47
C GLU A 63 -31.94 12.52 6.15
N TRP A 64 -31.49 11.83 7.18
CA TRP A 64 -30.67 10.63 7.02
C TRP A 64 -31.56 9.49 6.52
N LYS A 65 -31.26 8.96 5.34
CA LYS A 65 -31.92 7.76 4.80
C LYS A 65 -30.88 6.71 4.49
N GLY A 66 -30.91 5.59 5.21
CA GLY A 66 -29.93 4.55 5.03
C GLY A 66 -30.44 3.17 5.38
N MET A 67 -29.71 2.18 4.87
CA MET A 67 -29.86 0.78 5.20
C MET A 67 -28.50 0.19 5.52
N ASP A 68 -28.49 -0.89 6.29
CA ASP A 68 -27.23 -1.51 6.71
C ASP A 68 -27.30 -3.03 6.81
N GLN A 69 -26.13 -3.63 6.82
CA GLN A 69 -25.94 -5.04 7.14
C GLN A 69 -24.80 -5.22 8.13
N ILE A 70 -24.99 -6.06 9.16
CA ILE A 70 -23.93 -6.44 10.09
C ILE A 70 -23.46 -7.86 9.77
N ALA A 71 -22.14 -8.04 9.74
CA ALA A 71 -21.51 -9.34 9.57
C ALA A 71 -20.43 -9.59 10.62
N ILE A 72 -20.24 -10.86 10.98
CA ILE A 72 -19.19 -11.29 11.93
C ILE A 72 -17.86 -11.34 11.18
N VAL A 73 -16.82 -10.72 11.75
CA VAL A 73 -15.45 -10.83 11.26
C VAL A 73 -14.87 -12.18 11.72
N PRO A 74 -14.46 -13.07 10.80
CA PRO A 74 -13.83 -14.33 11.15
C PRO A 74 -12.52 -14.11 11.92
N LYS A 75 -12.17 -15.06 12.78
CA LYS A 75 -10.84 -15.07 13.42
C LYS A 75 -9.74 -15.12 12.35
N LYS A 76 -8.61 -14.47 12.61
CA LYS A 76 -7.44 -14.38 11.69
C LYS A 76 -7.70 -13.55 10.42
N THR A 77 -8.79 -12.79 10.34
CA THR A 77 -8.93 -11.77 9.30
C THR A 77 -8.01 -10.61 9.64
N TYR A 78 -7.06 -10.33 8.77
CA TYR A 78 -6.09 -9.24 8.94
C TYR A 78 -6.62 -7.92 8.36
N ALA A 79 -7.16 -7.99 7.15
CA ALA A 79 -7.79 -6.86 6.48
C ALA A 79 -9.11 -7.26 5.83
N ILE A 80 -9.92 -6.28 5.47
CA ILE A 80 -11.14 -6.48 4.68
C ILE A 80 -11.12 -5.52 3.51
N GLU A 81 -11.30 -6.06 2.31
CA GLU A 81 -11.53 -5.29 1.11
C GLU A 81 -13.03 -5.03 0.96
N PHE A 82 -13.43 -3.79 1.07
CA PHE A 82 -14.79 -3.32 0.81
C PHE A 82 -14.90 -2.81 -0.62
N SER A 83 -15.97 -3.16 -1.31
CA SER A 83 -16.30 -2.58 -2.61
C SER A 83 -17.80 -2.48 -2.81
N ALA A 84 -18.20 -1.48 -3.61
CA ALA A 84 -19.59 -1.29 -4.04
C ALA A 84 -19.62 -0.57 -5.39
N TRP A 85 -20.50 -0.99 -6.27
CA TRP A 85 -20.88 -0.19 -7.41
C TRP A 85 -21.92 0.84 -6.98
N VAL A 86 -21.68 2.10 -7.32
CA VAL A 86 -22.53 3.23 -6.96
C VAL A 86 -22.81 4.06 -8.21
N LYS A 87 -24.07 4.43 -8.39
CA LYS A 87 -24.53 5.42 -9.39
C LYS A 87 -25.31 6.50 -8.65
N THR A 88 -25.13 7.77 -9.00
CA THR A 88 -25.86 8.87 -8.38
C THR A 88 -26.55 9.71 -9.44
N ASP A 89 -27.65 10.34 -9.05
CA ASP A 89 -28.32 11.36 -9.81
C ASP A 89 -28.75 12.52 -8.91
N ALA A 90 -28.26 13.72 -9.26
CA ALA A 90 -28.58 14.99 -8.62
C ALA A 90 -28.40 15.01 -7.08
N ILE A 91 -27.32 14.41 -6.56
CA ILE A 91 -27.00 14.54 -5.13
C ILE A 91 -26.58 15.99 -4.85
N GLU A 92 -27.40 16.72 -4.11
CA GLU A 92 -27.21 18.16 -3.88
C GLU A 92 -26.02 18.48 -2.96
N GLY A 93 -25.72 17.60 -2.02
CA GLY A 93 -24.77 17.87 -0.96
C GLY A 93 -25.41 18.70 0.19
N GLY A 94 -24.59 19.37 0.98
CA GLY A 94 -25.05 20.19 2.12
C GLY A 94 -23.88 20.96 2.75
N LYS A 95 -24.13 21.53 3.94
CA LYS A 95 -23.14 22.35 4.66
C LYS A 95 -21.90 21.57 5.10
N ASN A 96 -22.07 20.29 5.35
CA ASN A 96 -20.99 19.41 5.82
C ASN A 96 -20.49 18.53 4.68
N ASP A 97 -19.23 18.15 4.74
CA ASP A 97 -18.65 17.27 3.74
C ASP A 97 -19.32 15.90 3.67
N TYR A 98 -19.81 15.39 4.80
CA TYR A 98 -20.53 14.12 4.85
C TYR A 98 -21.94 14.16 4.24
N ASN A 99 -22.52 15.33 3.93
CA ASN A 99 -23.79 15.44 3.26
C ASN A 99 -23.63 14.99 1.78
N ALA A 100 -23.85 13.71 1.54
CA ALA A 100 -23.56 13.04 0.28
C ALA A 100 -24.30 11.71 0.16
N GLY A 101 -24.23 11.09 -0.99
CA GLY A 101 -24.49 9.66 -1.12
C GLY A 101 -23.28 8.88 -0.62
N ILE A 102 -23.46 7.95 0.31
CA ILE A 102 -22.34 7.28 0.99
C ILE A 102 -22.43 5.76 1.04
N VAL A 103 -21.25 5.14 1.04
CA VAL A 103 -21.00 3.77 1.51
C VAL A 103 -19.99 3.86 2.64
N THR A 104 -20.37 3.41 3.83
CA THR A 104 -19.50 3.48 5.01
C THR A 104 -19.36 2.09 5.63
N ALA A 105 -18.14 1.73 6.02
CA ALA A 105 -17.85 0.54 6.79
C ALA A 105 -17.49 0.93 8.24
N GLU A 106 -18.18 0.36 9.21
CA GLU A 106 -17.86 0.52 10.63
C GLU A 106 -17.35 -0.80 11.20
N PHE A 107 -16.31 -0.73 12.01
CA PHE A 107 -15.86 -1.85 12.84
C PHE A 107 -16.48 -1.75 14.22
N LEU A 108 -17.06 -2.86 14.66
CA LEU A 108 -17.76 -2.95 15.93
C LEU A 108 -17.10 -4.00 16.84
N ASN A 109 -17.13 -3.75 18.16
CA ASN A 109 -16.72 -4.74 19.14
C ASN A 109 -17.82 -5.81 19.35
N ALA A 110 -17.61 -6.73 20.29
CA ALA A 110 -18.58 -7.80 20.60
C ALA A 110 -19.94 -7.27 21.10
N GLY A 111 -19.95 -6.10 21.76
CA GLY A 111 -21.15 -5.43 22.29
C GLY A 111 -21.78 -4.43 21.31
N ASP A 112 -21.48 -4.50 20.03
CA ASP A 112 -21.98 -3.63 18.96
C ASP A 112 -21.60 -2.14 19.09
N ASN A 113 -20.61 -1.82 19.93
CA ASN A 113 -20.07 -0.46 20.00
C ASN A 113 -19.08 -0.22 18.86
N LYS A 114 -19.21 0.92 18.21
CA LYS A 114 -18.33 1.35 17.14
C LYS A 114 -16.91 1.61 17.65
N ILE A 115 -15.93 1.04 16.97
CA ILE A 115 -14.50 1.25 17.19
C ILE A 115 -13.97 2.29 16.21
N THR A 116 -14.18 2.06 14.90
CA THR A 116 -13.76 2.96 13.81
C THR A 116 -14.83 3.01 12.73
N SER A 117 -14.75 4.02 11.88
CA SER A 117 -15.60 4.19 10.71
C SER A 117 -14.74 4.60 9.51
N GLU A 118 -14.97 3.93 8.38
CA GLU A 118 -14.24 4.14 7.14
C GLU A 118 -15.19 4.54 6.02
N SER A 119 -14.89 5.63 5.32
CA SER A 119 -15.61 6.01 4.11
C SER A 119 -15.09 5.18 2.94
N ILE A 120 -16.00 4.41 2.31
CA ILE A 120 -15.70 3.63 1.11
C ILE A 120 -16.08 4.44 -0.12
N ALA A 121 -17.25 5.09 -0.11
CA ALA A 121 -17.68 6.04 -1.12
C ALA A 121 -18.36 7.23 -0.49
N GLN A 122 -18.13 8.41 -1.06
CA GLN A 122 -18.79 9.67 -0.72
C GLN A 122 -18.97 10.45 -2.01
N VAL A 123 -20.20 10.58 -2.50
CA VAL A 123 -20.49 11.04 -3.84
C VAL A 123 -21.49 12.17 -3.81
N LYS A 124 -21.21 13.25 -4.54
CA LYS A 124 -22.08 14.40 -4.77
C LYS A 124 -22.33 14.54 -6.29
N GLY A 125 -23.41 15.18 -6.67
CA GLY A 125 -23.80 15.36 -8.08
C GLY A 125 -24.32 14.08 -8.73
N SER A 126 -24.16 13.98 -10.04
CA SER A 126 -24.55 12.83 -10.84
C SER A 126 -23.33 12.11 -11.37
N THR A 127 -23.23 10.80 -11.11
CA THR A 127 -22.13 9.95 -11.58
C THR A 127 -22.67 8.68 -12.23
N PRO A 128 -22.03 8.18 -13.29
CA PRO A 128 -22.36 6.87 -13.84
C PRO A 128 -21.99 5.77 -12.83
N TRP A 129 -22.36 4.52 -13.12
CA TRP A 129 -21.91 3.39 -12.33
C TRP A 129 -20.38 3.38 -12.15
N THR A 130 -19.94 3.65 -10.93
CA THR A 130 -18.53 3.74 -10.53
C THR A 130 -18.25 2.71 -9.43
N LEU A 131 -17.17 1.96 -9.58
CA LEU A 131 -16.70 1.04 -8.55
C LEU A 131 -15.87 1.80 -7.51
N TYR A 132 -16.33 1.80 -6.28
CA TYR A 132 -15.57 2.27 -5.13
C TYR A 132 -15.01 1.07 -4.37
N LYS A 133 -13.75 1.16 -3.99
CA LYS A 133 -13.03 0.05 -3.35
C LYS A 133 -12.05 0.59 -2.32
N LYS A 134 -11.99 -0.05 -1.15
CA LYS A 134 -11.03 0.28 -0.11
C LYS A 134 -10.67 -0.95 0.72
N THR A 135 -9.39 -1.19 0.91
CA THR A 135 -8.89 -2.21 1.84
C THR A 135 -8.58 -1.54 3.19
N VAL A 136 -9.07 -2.13 4.27
CA VAL A 136 -8.93 -1.60 5.63
C VAL A 136 -8.42 -2.70 6.55
N LEU A 137 -7.40 -2.38 7.36
CA LEU A 137 -6.91 -3.28 8.42
C LEU A 137 -7.99 -3.46 9.49
N VAL A 138 -8.15 -4.69 9.97
CA VAL A 138 -9.13 -5.00 11.01
C VAL A 138 -8.59 -4.54 12.37
N PRO A 139 -9.26 -3.60 13.07
CA PRO A 139 -8.85 -3.20 14.40
C PRO A 139 -8.84 -4.37 15.39
N GLU A 140 -7.89 -4.43 16.31
CA GLU A 140 -7.66 -5.54 17.24
C GLU A 140 -8.92 -6.02 17.99
N LYS A 141 -9.75 -5.07 18.42
CA LYS A 141 -10.98 -5.34 19.19
C LYS A 141 -12.21 -5.58 18.33
N ALA A 142 -12.09 -5.49 17.01
CA ALA A 142 -13.21 -5.67 16.10
C ALA A 142 -13.68 -7.13 16.08
N LYS A 143 -14.99 -7.32 16.14
CA LYS A 143 -15.65 -8.63 16.05
C LYS A 143 -16.70 -8.67 14.96
N LYS A 144 -17.19 -7.50 14.57
CA LYS A 144 -18.22 -7.33 13.55
C LYS A 144 -17.88 -6.15 12.66
N ILE A 145 -18.40 -6.17 11.44
CA ILE A 145 -18.48 -5.00 10.56
C ILE A 145 -19.95 -4.63 10.38
N ARG A 146 -20.22 -3.34 10.18
CA ARG A 146 -21.49 -2.82 9.66
C ARG A 146 -21.22 -2.06 8.38
N ILE A 147 -21.79 -2.50 7.26
CA ILE A 147 -21.83 -1.75 6.01
C ILE A 147 -23.11 -0.94 5.99
N MET A 148 -23.00 0.34 5.71
CA MET A 148 -24.10 1.30 5.64
C MET A 148 -24.12 1.95 4.26
N LEU A 149 -25.30 1.95 3.63
CA LEU A 149 -25.61 2.57 2.36
C LEU A 149 -26.63 3.68 2.61
N ALA A 150 -26.33 4.93 2.29
CA ALA A 150 -27.20 6.02 2.67
C ALA A 150 -27.15 7.25 1.74
N LEU A 151 -28.24 8.03 1.79
CA LEU A 151 -28.27 9.48 1.56
C LEU A 151 -28.06 10.16 2.94
N ALA A 152 -26.89 10.76 3.12
CA ALA A 152 -26.52 11.37 4.40
C ALA A 152 -26.95 12.83 4.46
N GLN A 153 -28.20 13.05 4.89
CA GLN A 153 -28.79 14.39 5.04
C GLN A 153 -28.66 15.23 3.76
N THR A 154 -29.06 14.65 2.63
CA THR A 154 -29.01 15.31 1.31
C THR A 154 -30.14 14.79 0.42
N ASN A 155 -30.49 15.55 -0.60
CA ASN A 155 -31.44 15.18 -1.65
C ASN A 155 -30.75 14.54 -2.83
N GLY A 156 -31.51 13.84 -3.66
CA GLY A 156 -31.08 13.18 -4.88
C GLY A 156 -31.42 11.69 -4.89
N THR A 157 -30.82 10.98 -5.80
CA THR A 157 -30.95 9.52 -5.96
C THR A 157 -29.59 8.86 -5.91
N ILE A 158 -29.47 7.80 -5.13
CA ILE A 158 -28.29 6.93 -5.14
C ILE A 158 -28.70 5.49 -5.37
N LEU A 159 -27.97 4.80 -6.24
CA LEU A 159 -28.15 3.39 -6.51
C LEU A 159 -26.89 2.63 -6.08
N PHE A 160 -27.10 1.44 -5.51
CA PHE A 160 -26.06 0.53 -5.06
C PHE A 160 -26.24 -0.83 -5.71
N ASP A 161 -25.15 -1.46 -6.07
CA ASP A 161 -25.12 -2.82 -6.60
C ASP A 161 -23.81 -3.53 -6.25
N ASN A 162 -23.85 -4.84 -6.17
CA ASN A 162 -22.69 -5.71 -5.92
C ASN A 162 -21.81 -5.24 -4.76
N VAL A 163 -22.45 -5.00 -3.60
CA VAL A 163 -21.78 -4.60 -2.36
C VAL A 163 -21.06 -5.82 -1.76
N ILE A 164 -19.78 -5.70 -1.52
CA ILE A 164 -18.90 -6.81 -1.15
C ILE A 164 -18.00 -6.41 0.02
N ALA A 165 -17.69 -7.37 0.89
CA ALA A 165 -16.64 -7.27 1.90
C ALA A 165 -15.85 -8.58 1.95
N ILE A 166 -14.67 -8.62 1.38
CA ILE A 166 -13.82 -9.81 1.26
C ILE A 166 -12.79 -9.83 2.39
N THR A 167 -12.70 -10.94 3.11
CA THR A 167 -11.67 -11.14 4.13
C THR A 167 -10.32 -11.40 3.48
N ILE A 168 -9.27 -10.80 4.02
CA ILE A 168 -7.89 -10.94 3.58
C ILE A 168 -7.05 -11.43 4.76
N SER A 169 -6.26 -12.47 4.56
CA SER A 169 -5.27 -12.94 5.54
C SER A 169 -4.07 -11.98 5.60
N GLU A 170 -3.23 -12.08 6.61
CA GLU A 170 -2.00 -11.28 6.71
C GLU A 170 -1.08 -11.55 5.53
N ASP A 171 -0.88 -12.84 5.19
CA ASP A 171 -0.01 -13.24 4.08
C ASP A 171 -0.52 -12.69 2.73
N ASP A 172 -1.83 -12.83 2.45
CA ASP A 172 -2.43 -12.29 1.22
C ASP A 172 -2.35 -10.76 1.15
N TYR A 173 -2.53 -10.08 2.29
CA TYR A 173 -2.42 -8.62 2.36
C TYR A 173 -1.01 -8.15 2.03
N LEU A 174 -0.01 -8.76 2.65
CA LEU A 174 1.40 -8.44 2.42
C LEU A 174 1.80 -8.78 0.97
N GLU A 175 1.35 -9.91 0.43
CA GLU A 175 1.63 -10.29 -0.96
C GLU A 175 0.98 -9.32 -1.96
N ASN A 176 -0.28 -8.94 -1.77
CA ASN A 176 -0.98 -8.00 -2.64
C ASN A 176 -0.33 -6.62 -2.60
N THR A 177 0.03 -6.14 -1.41
CA THR A 177 0.72 -4.84 -1.28
C THR A 177 2.09 -4.88 -1.94
N LYS A 178 2.84 -5.98 -1.79
CA LYS A 178 4.11 -6.17 -2.49
C LYS A 178 3.93 -6.14 -4.01
N LYS A 179 2.88 -6.79 -4.55
CA LYS A 179 2.56 -6.76 -5.98
C LYS A 179 2.19 -5.35 -6.46
N GLU A 180 1.42 -4.59 -5.67
CA GLU A 180 1.09 -3.19 -6.01
C GLU A 180 2.33 -2.29 -6.00
N VAL A 181 3.20 -2.44 -5.02
CA VAL A 181 4.47 -1.71 -4.96
C VAL A 181 5.34 -2.05 -6.17
N LEU A 182 5.47 -3.34 -6.52
CA LEU A 182 6.24 -3.77 -7.69
C LEU A 182 5.63 -3.31 -9.01
N LYS A 183 4.30 -3.26 -9.12
CA LYS A 183 3.59 -2.77 -10.32
C LYS A 183 3.73 -1.28 -10.54
N ASN A 184 3.83 -0.51 -9.44
CA ASN A 184 3.98 0.94 -9.46
C ASN A 184 5.44 1.40 -9.47
N GLN A 185 6.41 0.47 -9.50
CA GLN A 185 7.80 0.80 -9.78
C GLN A 185 7.91 1.20 -11.25
N PRO A 186 8.61 2.31 -11.57
CA PRO A 186 8.93 2.61 -12.97
C PRO A 186 9.67 1.43 -13.60
N GLU A 187 9.34 1.10 -14.84
CA GLU A 187 10.06 0.07 -15.59
C GLU A 187 11.56 0.38 -15.50
N ILE A 188 12.33 -0.61 -15.03
CA ILE A 188 13.80 -0.49 -15.00
C ILE A 188 14.25 -0.44 -16.44
N ILE A 189 14.54 0.76 -16.94
CA ILE A 189 15.27 0.93 -18.18
C ILE A 189 16.70 0.49 -17.86
N VAL A 190 17.06 -0.73 -18.23
CA VAL A 190 18.44 -1.21 -18.16
C VAL A 190 19.22 -0.47 -19.23
N GLU A 191 19.75 0.69 -18.89
CA GLU A 191 20.78 1.30 -19.71
C GLU A 191 22.03 0.42 -19.66
N THR A 192 22.60 0.12 -20.82
CA THR A 192 23.67 -0.84 -21.03
C THR A 192 25.04 -0.40 -20.52
N SER A 193 25.15 0.75 -19.87
CA SER A 193 26.39 1.22 -19.20
C SER A 193 26.05 1.79 -17.83
N SER A 194 26.53 1.16 -16.76
CA SER A 194 26.47 1.73 -15.42
C SER A 194 27.45 2.89 -15.31
N PRO A 195 27.07 4.03 -14.75
CA PRO A 195 27.99 5.13 -14.50
C PRO A 195 29.07 4.72 -13.48
N GLU A 196 30.28 5.28 -13.62
CA GLU A 196 31.41 4.98 -12.72
C GLU A 196 31.22 5.54 -11.30
N THR A 197 30.29 6.51 -11.12
CA THR A 197 30.03 7.18 -9.84
C THR A 197 28.55 7.26 -9.58
N LEU A 198 28.17 7.36 -8.30
CA LEU A 198 26.80 7.62 -7.90
C LEU A 198 26.33 8.99 -8.44
N LEU A 199 25.18 9.02 -9.10
CA LEU A 199 24.59 10.23 -9.67
C LEU A 199 23.44 10.74 -8.80
N ASN A 200 23.25 12.07 -8.82
CA ASN A 200 22.12 12.75 -8.18
C ASN A 200 21.88 12.32 -6.72
N GLY A 201 22.95 12.18 -5.94
CA GLY A 201 22.84 11.84 -4.51
C GLY A 201 22.31 12.97 -3.62
N SER A 202 22.27 14.20 -4.12
CA SER A 202 21.63 15.37 -3.50
C SER A 202 20.18 15.58 -3.93
N PHE A 203 19.62 14.71 -4.77
CA PHE A 203 18.23 14.69 -5.21
C PHE A 203 17.72 15.99 -5.88
N GLN A 204 18.61 16.84 -6.35
CA GLN A 204 18.24 18.10 -7.00
C GLN A 204 17.58 17.89 -8.37
N GLU A 205 17.78 16.74 -8.98
CA GLU A 205 17.16 16.32 -10.25
C GLU A 205 16.00 15.33 -10.03
N GLY A 206 15.31 15.44 -8.89
CA GLY A 206 14.25 14.50 -8.54
C GLY A 206 14.80 13.12 -8.18
N LEU A 207 14.12 12.04 -8.60
CA LEU A 207 14.61 10.66 -8.48
C LEU A 207 15.38 10.20 -9.74
N SER A 208 15.89 11.13 -10.56
CA SER A 208 16.72 10.77 -11.72
C SER A 208 17.89 9.90 -11.29
N ASN A 209 18.11 8.77 -12.01
CA ASN A 209 19.11 7.73 -11.72
C ASN A 209 18.83 6.85 -10.47
N TRP A 210 17.75 7.08 -9.75
CA TRP A 210 17.31 6.25 -8.64
C TRP A 210 16.10 5.40 -9.03
N ASN A 211 16.15 4.10 -8.76
CA ASN A 211 15.07 3.17 -9.00
C ASN A 211 14.34 2.85 -7.69
N GLY A 212 13.03 2.65 -7.72
CA GLY A 212 12.27 2.23 -6.55
C GLY A 212 11.15 3.17 -6.15
N SER A 213 10.70 3.06 -4.88
CA SER A 213 9.51 3.73 -4.36
C SER A 213 9.90 4.87 -3.42
N GLY A 214 10.05 6.07 -3.96
CA GLY A 214 10.34 7.28 -3.20
C GLY A 214 9.56 8.48 -3.73
N LYS A 215 9.64 9.60 -3.01
CA LYS A 215 9.12 10.91 -3.41
C LYS A 215 10.18 11.96 -3.13
N ILE A 216 10.15 13.04 -3.87
CA ILE A 216 10.99 14.21 -3.60
C ILE A 216 10.21 15.22 -2.79
N ILE A 217 10.87 15.74 -1.77
CA ILE A 217 10.35 16.79 -0.89
C ILE A 217 11.25 18.02 -1.03
N GLN A 218 10.65 19.18 -1.24
CA GLN A 218 11.35 20.45 -1.17
C GLN A 218 11.53 20.86 0.29
N ASP A 219 12.72 21.27 0.68
CA ASP A 219 13.01 21.74 2.03
C ASP A 219 12.26 23.05 2.31
N LEU A 220 11.49 23.09 3.39
CA LEU A 220 10.74 24.28 3.79
C LEU A 220 11.67 25.43 4.27
N GLY A 221 12.83 25.09 4.82
CA GLY A 221 13.83 26.04 5.30
C GLY A 221 14.78 26.54 4.20
N ASN A 222 14.98 25.75 3.16
CA ASN A 222 15.82 26.07 2.02
C ASN A 222 15.16 25.61 0.71
N LYS A 223 14.44 26.49 0.06
CA LYS A 223 13.68 26.20 -1.16
C LYS A 223 14.52 25.74 -2.36
N GLU A 224 15.83 25.88 -2.29
CA GLU A 224 16.75 25.37 -3.31
C GLU A 224 17.20 23.94 -3.02
N ASN A 225 16.89 23.42 -1.85
CA ASN A 225 17.24 22.06 -1.45
C ASN A 225 16.06 21.07 -1.58
N TYR A 226 16.37 19.87 -2.04
CA TYR A 226 15.44 18.76 -2.19
C TYR A 226 16.05 17.51 -1.58
N TYR A 227 15.22 16.67 -0.98
CA TYR A 227 15.64 15.38 -0.42
C TYR A 227 14.66 14.29 -0.78
N ALA A 228 15.08 13.02 -0.76
CA ALA A 228 14.21 11.91 -1.01
C ALA A 228 13.49 11.45 0.27
N SER A 229 12.25 11.01 0.12
CA SER A 229 11.39 10.48 1.17
C SER A 229 10.89 9.10 0.77
N ILE A 230 11.13 8.11 1.61
CA ILE A 230 10.65 6.73 1.49
C ILE A 230 9.68 6.50 2.64
N THR A 231 8.40 6.22 2.34
CA THR A 231 7.35 6.07 3.34
C THR A 231 6.64 4.73 3.18
N SER A 232 6.42 4.03 4.28
CA SER A 232 5.60 2.81 4.32
C SER A 232 4.72 2.78 5.56
N SER A 233 3.44 2.47 5.38
CA SER A 233 2.49 2.22 6.48
C SER A 233 2.40 0.74 6.89
N ILE A 234 3.13 -0.12 6.19
CA ILE A 234 3.17 -1.57 6.42
C ILE A 234 4.63 -2.04 6.45
N PRO A 235 4.97 -3.08 7.23
CA PRO A 235 6.34 -3.54 7.39
C PRO A 235 6.80 -4.36 6.17
N LEU A 236 7.00 -3.69 5.03
CA LEU A 236 7.58 -4.25 3.81
C LEU A 236 8.91 -3.59 3.49
N TRP A 237 9.70 -4.29 2.67
CA TRP A 237 10.88 -3.69 2.05
C TRP A 237 10.43 -2.60 1.07
N THR A 238 10.75 -1.35 1.39
CA THR A 238 10.45 -0.20 0.54
C THR A 238 11.72 0.61 0.40
N ALA A 239 12.23 0.80 -0.82
CA ALA A 239 13.54 1.40 -1.04
C ALA A 239 13.60 2.24 -2.30
N ILE A 240 14.61 3.11 -2.37
CA ILE A 240 15.20 3.61 -3.60
C ILE A 240 16.64 3.10 -3.69
N GLU A 241 17.10 2.81 -4.91
CA GLU A 241 18.41 2.22 -5.12
C GLU A 241 19.09 2.70 -6.40
N GLN A 242 20.42 2.67 -6.39
CA GLN A 242 21.25 2.95 -7.55
C GLN A 242 22.44 2.00 -7.56
N SER A 243 22.82 1.50 -8.75
CA SER A 243 24.03 0.68 -8.95
C SER A 243 25.00 1.39 -9.86
N ALA A 244 26.30 1.23 -9.60
CA ALA A 244 27.35 1.75 -10.44
C ALA A 244 28.59 0.84 -10.44
N GLU A 245 29.53 1.09 -11.32
CA GLU A 245 30.76 0.30 -11.46
C GLU A 245 31.82 0.70 -10.44
N VAL A 246 32.61 -0.28 -10.04
CA VAL A 246 33.81 -0.07 -9.21
C VAL A 246 35.01 0.12 -10.14
N PRO A 247 35.77 1.23 -10.05
CA PRO A 247 36.99 1.41 -10.84
C PRO A 247 38.00 0.29 -10.61
N ASN A 248 38.59 -0.21 -11.68
CA ASN A 248 39.50 -1.39 -11.64
C ASN A 248 40.70 -1.25 -10.69
N ASN A 249 41.13 -0.04 -10.38
CA ASN A 249 42.27 0.24 -9.50
C ASN A 249 41.90 0.67 -8.08
N ALA A 250 40.59 0.71 -7.77
CA ALA A 250 40.12 1.10 -6.46
C ALA A 250 40.39 -0.01 -5.41
N LYS A 251 40.89 0.38 -4.24
CA LYS A 251 41.14 -0.52 -3.10
C LYS A 251 40.10 -0.34 -2.00
N THR A 252 39.65 0.88 -1.80
CA THR A 252 38.59 1.17 -0.85
C THR A 252 37.50 2.02 -1.49
N ILE A 253 36.30 1.87 -0.97
CA ILE A 253 35.12 2.64 -1.31
C ILE A 253 34.57 3.25 -0.03
N GLU A 254 34.31 4.56 -0.04
CA GLU A 254 33.72 5.28 1.06
C GLU A 254 32.28 5.69 0.67
N PHE A 255 31.36 5.34 1.52
CA PHE A 255 29.95 5.73 1.41
C PHE A 255 29.62 6.73 2.51
N SER A 256 28.91 7.80 2.16
CA SER A 256 28.44 8.77 3.15
C SER A 256 27.09 9.37 2.74
N GLY A 257 26.34 9.90 3.70
CA GLY A 257 25.07 10.57 3.44
C GLY A 257 24.33 10.95 4.71
N LEU A 258 23.26 11.70 4.53
CA LEU A 258 22.35 12.16 5.57
C LEU A 258 21.09 11.32 5.58
N LEU A 259 20.67 10.86 6.76
CA LEU A 259 19.39 10.23 7.00
C LEU A 259 18.63 10.97 8.11
N LYS A 260 17.31 11.03 7.99
CA LYS A 260 16.39 11.48 9.04
C LYS A 260 15.23 10.50 9.13
N ALA A 261 14.76 10.22 10.34
CA ALA A 261 13.64 9.32 10.58
C ALA A 261 12.43 10.06 11.14
N GLU A 262 11.24 9.73 10.63
CA GLU A 262 9.98 10.19 11.16
C GLU A 262 9.07 8.99 11.43
N ASP A 263 8.79 8.75 12.74
CA ASP A 263 7.92 7.70 13.25
C ASP A 263 8.25 6.28 12.74
N ILE A 264 9.54 5.98 12.55
CA ILE A 264 9.94 4.64 12.14
C ILE A 264 9.67 3.66 13.29
N THR A 265 8.74 2.74 13.05
CA THR A 265 8.46 1.63 13.96
C THR A 265 9.21 0.41 13.47
N GLN A 266 10.15 -0.06 14.28
CA GLN A 266 10.97 -1.23 13.99
C GLN A 266 10.09 -2.46 13.71
N GLY A 267 10.46 -3.23 12.70
CA GLY A 267 9.79 -4.47 12.39
C GLY A 267 10.20 -5.62 13.33
N LYS A 268 9.99 -6.85 12.88
CA LYS A 268 10.16 -8.06 13.69
C LYS A 268 11.59 -8.31 14.16
N ASN A 269 12.59 -7.95 13.36
CA ASN A 269 14.02 -8.19 13.64
C ASN A 269 14.72 -6.88 13.95
N GLU A 270 15.87 -6.95 14.64
CA GLU A 270 16.68 -5.78 15.02
C GLU A 270 17.15 -4.93 13.83
N TRP A 271 17.35 -5.55 12.67
CA TRP A 271 17.76 -4.86 11.44
C TRP A 271 16.59 -4.28 10.64
N ASN A 272 15.33 -4.51 11.06
CA ASN A 272 14.16 -3.93 10.40
C ASN A 272 13.96 -2.46 10.82
N LYS A 273 14.72 -1.57 10.17
CA LYS A 273 14.80 -0.13 10.46
C LYS A 273 14.88 0.68 9.17
N GLY A 274 14.86 1.99 9.27
CA GLY A 274 15.24 2.87 8.18
C GLY A 274 16.75 2.81 8.00
N SER A 275 17.24 2.41 6.81
CA SER A 275 18.63 2.02 6.64
C SER A 275 19.25 2.52 5.34
N PHE A 276 20.53 2.88 5.41
CA PHE A 276 21.43 3.05 4.28
C PHE A 276 22.29 1.79 4.19
N ILE A 277 22.03 0.98 3.18
CA ILE A 277 22.66 -0.31 2.94
C ILE A 277 23.42 -0.27 1.62
N VAL A 278 24.55 -0.95 1.55
CA VAL A 278 25.31 -1.10 0.33
C VAL A 278 25.64 -2.57 0.11
N GLU A 279 25.69 -2.96 -1.16
CA GLU A 279 26.14 -4.27 -1.57
C GLU A 279 27.29 -4.10 -2.57
N LEU A 280 28.34 -4.90 -2.37
CA LEU A 280 29.43 -5.08 -3.30
C LEU A 280 29.19 -6.37 -4.09
N THR A 281 29.10 -6.26 -5.42
CA THR A 281 28.64 -7.37 -6.25
C THR A 281 29.58 -7.61 -7.43
N LYS A 282 29.46 -8.79 -8.02
CA LYS A 282 30.19 -9.12 -9.26
C LYS A 282 29.48 -8.57 -10.50
N ASP A 283 28.16 -8.50 -10.49
CA ASP A 283 27.33 -8.16 -11.64
C ASP A 283 26.30 -7.06 -11.37
N GLY A 284 26.29 -6.51 -10.15
CA GLY A 284 25.40 -5.42 -9.74
C GLY A 284 24.06 -5.84 -9.13
N THR A 285 23.60 -7.08 -9.30
CA THR A 285 22.25 -7.45 -8.86
C THR A 285 22.10 -8.85 -8.27
N THR A 286 22.82 -9.85 -8.74
CA THR A 286 22.51 -11.27 -8.44
C THR A 286 23.53 -12.01 -7.62
N LYS A 287 24.75 -11.46 -7.48
CA LYS A 287 25.86 -12.10 -6.73
C LYS A 287 26.51 -11.13 -5.79
N THR A 288 25.87 -10.92 -4.64
CA THR A 288 26.45 -10.15 -3.53
C THR A 288 27.68 -10.86 -3.02
N ILE A 289 28.81 -10.17 -2.99
CA ILE A 289 30.07 -10.61 -2.40
C ILE A 289 30.07 -10.21 -0.93
N GLU A 290 29.71 -8.97 -0.66
CA GLU A 290 29.63 -8.40 0.69
C GLU A 290 28.48 -7.38 0.75
N ASP A 291 27.77 -7.34 1.86
CA ASP A 291 26.80 -6.32 2.19
C ASP A 291 27.19 -5.60 3.47
N GLN A 292 26.89 -4.31 3.55
CA GLN A 292 27.21 -3.47 4.69
C GLN A 292 26.08 -2.47 4.97
N THR A 293 25.74 -2.32 6.24
CA THR A 293 24.93 -1.18 6.70
C THR A 293 25.85 -0.01 6.99
N ILE A 294 25.62 1.10 6.32
CA ILE A 294 26.35 2.36 6.51
C ILE A 294 25.75 3.13 7.70
N GLY A 295 24.42 3.14 7.79
CA GLY A 295 23.69 3.75 8.88
C GLY A 295 22.28 3.21 9.00
N SER A 296 21.71 3.28 10.19
CA SER A 296 20.29 2.93 10.39
C SER A 296 19.67 3.78 11.49
N LEU A 297 18.38 4.08 11.34
CA LEU A 297 17.59 4.89 12.26
C LEU A 297 16.28 4.18 12.62
N ASN A 298 15.79 4.48 13.84
CA ASN A 298 14.52 4.00 14.36
C ASN A 298 13.84 5.11 15.18
N GLY A 299 12.51 5.11 15.28
CA GLY A 299 11.78 6.19 15.95
C GLY A 299 11.77 7.47 15.12
N THR A 300 11.87 8.60 15.79
CA THR A 300 12.00 9.93 15.18
C THR A 300 13.36 10.51 15.56
N THR A 301 14.15 10.84 14.55
CA THR A 301 15.50 11.41 14.70
C THR A 301 15.67 12.55 13.71
N ASP A 302 16.49 13.54 14.08
CA ASP A 302 16.87 14.60 13.16
C ASP A 302 17.94 14.12 12.17
N TRP A 303 18.28 14.98 11.18
CA TRP A 303 19.31 14.69 10.19
C TRP A 303 20.61 14.22 10.85
N THR A 304 21.00 12.99 10.51
CA THR A 304 22.19 12.33 11.05
C THR A 304 23.09 11.94 9.90
N TYR A 305 24.36 12.34 9.98
CA TYR A 305 25.38 11.99 8.98
C TYR A 305 25.97 10.62 9.28
N PHE A 306 26.00 9.78 8.27
CA PHE A 306 26.63 8.47 8.30
C PHE A 306 27.77 8.40 7.29
N LYS A 307 28.84 7.71 7.66
CA LYS A 307 30.02 7.52 6.82
C LYS A 307 30.70 6.19 7.15
N LYS A 308 31.10 5.45 6.11
CA LYS A 308 31.83 4.19 6.28
C LYS A 308 32.75 3.95 5.08
N THR A 309 34.02 3.59 5.36
CA THR A 309 34.97 3.14 4.35
C THR A 309 35.06 1.62 4.39
N ILE A 310 35.00 0.97 3.24
CA ILE A 310 35.01 -0.48 3.05
C ILE A 310 36.20 -0.84 2.13
N ASN A 311 36.96 -1.89 2.49
CA ASN A 311 37.91 -2.49 1.58
C ASN A 311 37.14 -3.21 0.48
N ILE A 312 37.53 -3.01 -0.77
CA ILE A 312 36.85 -3.66 -1.90
C ILE A 312 37.30 -5.12 -1.98
N PRO A 313 36.39 -6.11 -1.78
CA PRO A 313 36.72 -7.51 -1.91
C PRO A 313 37.14 -7.88 -3.34
N GLU A 314 37.98 -8.90 -3.45
CA GLU A 314 38.41 -9.44 -4.75
C GLU A 314 37.21 -9.91 -5.59
N GLY A 315 37.20 -9.56 -6.85
CA GLY A 315 36.13 -9.92 -7.77
C GLY A 315 34.93 -8.97 -7.79
N THR A 316 34.94 -7.91 -6.97
CA THR A 316 33.93 -6.85 -7.02
C THR A 316 34.08 -6.04 -8.31
N THR A 317 32.98 -5.91 -9.05
CA THR A 317 32.92 -5.08 -10.27
C THR A 317 31.91 -3.96 -10.17
N LYS A 318 30.92 -4.12 -9.29
CA LYS A 318 29.83 -3.15 -9.10
C LYS A 318 29.50 -3.00 -7.62
N TYR A 319 28.89 -1.88 -7.30
CA TYR A 319 28.24 -1.66 -6.01
C TYR A 319 26.79 -1.24 -6.22
N ARG A 320 25.96 -1.47 -5.21
CA ARG A 320 24.58 -1.01 -5.14
C ARG A 320 24.37 -0.28 -3.83
N VAL A 321 23.81 0.92 -3.92
CA VAL A 321 23.33 1.72 -2.78
C VAL A 321 21.84 1.52 -2.66
N MET A 322 21.35 1.25 -1.45
CA MET A 322 19.95 1.11 -1.12
C MET A 322 19.62 1.98 0.09
N LEU A 323 18.64 2.84 -0.05
CA LEU A 323 18.06 3.65 1.01
C LEU A 323 16.68 3.09 1.27
N ALA A 324 16.45 2.46 2.43
CA ALA A 324 15.34 1.54 2.61
C ALA A 324 14.65 1.66 3.97
N LEU A 325 13.33 1.48 3.97
CA LEU A 325 12.59 0.97 5.11
C LEU A 325 12.65 -0.56 5.04
N SER A 326 13.51 -1.16 5.87
CA SER A 326 13.79 -2.60 5.87
C SER A 326 12.72 -3.35 6.66
N ASN A 327 11.59 -3.68 6.03
CA ASN A 327 10.44 -4.35 6.67
C ASN A 327 10.01 -3.67 7.98
N CYS A 328 9.93 -2.35 7.97
CA CYS A 328 9.45 -1.49 9.06
C CYS A 328 8.46 -0.45 8.51
N THR A 329 7.81 0.31 9.38
CA THR A 329 6.87 1.38 8.98
C THR A 329 7.43 2.75 9.34
N GLY A 330 6.85 3.82 8.81
CA GLY A 330 7.28 5.20 9.04
C GLY A 330 7.81 5.86 7.79
N THR A 331 8.65 6.89 7.97
CA THR A 331 9.27 7.64 6.88
C THR A 331 10.78 7.76 7.10
N LEU A 332 11.54 7.37 6.08
CA LEU A 332 12.97 7.64 5.97
C LEU A 332 13.19 8.78 4.99
N LEU A 333 13.83 9.85 5.44
CA LEU A 333 14.29 10.97 4.61
C LEU A 333 15.80 10.82 4.38
N THR A 334 16.28 11.16 3.20
CA THR A 334 17.69 11.00 2.84
C THR A 334 18.16 12.09 1.90
N ASP A 335 19.43 12.52 2.07
CA ASP A 335 20.07 13.56 1.27
C ASP A 335 21.59 13.40 1.26
N GLU A 336 22.28 14.10 0.33
CA GLU A 336 23.73 14.17 0.25
C GLU A 336 24.45 12.81 0.22
N ILE A 337 23.88 11.84 -0.51
CA ILE A 337 24.49 10.52 -0.67
C ILE A 337 25.70 10.65 -1.59
N LYS A 338 26.88 10.20 -1.10
CA LYS A 338 28.15 10.27 -1.83
C LYS A 338 28.89 8.95 -1.79
N VAL A 339 29.64 8.72 -2.87
CA VAL A 339 30.53 7.56 -3.01
C VAL A 339 31.88 8.07 -3.51
N GLU A 340 32.93 7.73 -2.78
CA GLU A 340 34.31 8.11 -3.09
C GLU A 340 35.23 6.88 -3.11
N PHE A 341 36.15 6.81 -4.07
CA PHE A 341 37.10 5.73 -4.22
C PHE A 341 38.52 6.17 -3.84
N THR A 342 39.27 5.26 -3.24
CA THR A 342 40.68 5.46 -2.98
C THR A 342 41.52 4.38 -3.63
N ASN A 343 42.61 4.79 -4.26
CA ASN A 343 43.48 3.93 -5.03
C ASN A 343 44.79 3.59 -4.29
N LYS A 344 44.89 3.92 -3.00
CA LYS A 344 46.11 3.71 -2.19
C LYS A 344 45.96 2.53 -1.24
#